data_326ee4e6e93322bcc1284a25d7f12f58
#
_entry.id   326ee4e6e93322bcc1284a25d7f12f58
#
_cell.length_a   1.000
_cell.length_b   1.000
_cell.length_c   1.000
_cell.angle_alpha   90.00
_cell.angle_beta   90.00
_cell.angle_gamma   90.00
#
_symmetry.space_group_name_H-M   'P 1'
#
loop_
_entity.id
_entity.type
_entity.pdbx_description
1 polymer ?
#
loop_
_entity_poly.entity_id
_entity_poly.type
_entity_poly.pdbx_seq_one_letter_code
_entity_poly.pdbx_strand_id
1 'polypeptide(L)'
;MYYIEDKDFLSKKQKDYINNTILSNRFPLFLNKDDVGLGTGNSWLSHTIVERKEIRVNNKITNPYSDFFFSMLTSFAKKHNIPDGELLRCCVNFNFNDKNIKSDIHIDHKFSHKQLIIYLNQPQDTNSKTVILDDDKETILKEIVPEQFKGVCFENKPHYHYYPTSGYRAVCVYTFR
;
A
#
# COMPACT_ATOMS: atom_id res chain seq x y z
N MET A 1 -7.15 4.73 -18.22
CA MET A 1 -6.73 4.17 -16.91
C MET A 1 -7.77 4.54 -15.86
N TYR A 2 -8.27 3.56 -15.13
CA TYR A 2 -9.06 3.82 -13.91
C TYR A 2 -8.15 4.40 -12.82
N TYR A 3 -8.54 5.55 -12.25
CA TYR A 3 -7.73 6.24 -11.25
C TYR A 3 -8.63 7.10 -10.36
N ILE A 4 -8.48 6.95 -9.04
CA ILE A 4 -9.16 7.77 -8.03
C ILE A 4 -8.12 8.19 -6.98
N GLU A 5 -8.13 9.46 -6.58
CA GLU A 5 -7.35 10.00 -5.48
C GLU A 5 -8.29 10.74 -4.52
N ASP A 6 -8.19 10.45 -3.21
CA ASP A 6 -9.07 11.03 -2.18
C ASP A 6 -8.33 11.17 -0.85
N LYS A 7 -8.52 12.29 -0.16
CA LYS A 7 -7.95 12.59 1.16
C LYS A 7 -8.99 12.56 2.29
N ASP A 8 -10.28 12.49 1.95
CA ASP A 8 -11.38 12.74 2.87
C ASP A 8 -12.32 11.52 3.03
N PHE A 9 -11.85 10.31 2.75
CA PHE A 9 -12.65 9.09 2.89
C PHE A 9 -12.55 8.45 4.29
N LEU A 10 -11.48 8.75 5.04
CA LEU A 10 -11.28 8.22 6.38
C LEU A 10 -12.03 9.05 7.44
N SER A 11 -12.76 8.37 8.31
CA SER A 11 -13.36 9.00 9.49
C SER A 11 -12.29 9.46 10.49
N LYS A 12 -12.68 10.37 11.40
CA LYS A 12 -11.80 10.81 12.49
C LYS A 12 -11.29 9.62 13.32
N LYS A 13 -12.18 8.67 13.65
CA LYS A 13 -11.81 7.45 14.42
C LYS A 13 -10.75 6.63 13.70
N GLN A 14 -10.83 6.50 12.37
CA GLN A 14 -9.81 5.77 11.60
C GLN A 14 -8.48 6.52 11.57
N LYS A 15 -8.50 7.84 11.39
CA LYS A 15 -7.29 8.68 11.43
C LYS A 15 -6.60 8.61 12.81
N ASP A 16 -7.38 8.70 13.89
CA ASP A 16 -6.88 8.57 15.26
C ASP A 16 -6.27 7.18 15.52
N TYR A 17 -6.89 6.11 15.01
CA TYR A 17 -6.36 4.75 15.14
C TYR A 17 -5.04 4.56 14.37
N ILE A 18 -4.94 5.11 13.17
CA ILE A 18 -3.67 5.11 12.41
C ILE A 18 -2.57 5.75 13.25
N ASN A 19 -2.79 6.96 13.76
CA ASN A 19 -1.77 7.70 14.50
C ASN A 19 -1.40 7.02 15.84
N ASN A 20 -2.38 6.55 16.60
CA ASN A 20 -2.19 6.07 17.97
C ASN A 20 -1.88 4.58 18.07
N THR A 21 -2.14 3.80 17.01
CA THR A 21 -1.94 2.35 17.00
C THR A 21 -0.97 1.92 15.92
N ILE A 22 -1.28 2.22 14.65
CA ILE A 22 -0.48 1.70 13.52
C ILE A 22 0.89 2.37 13.43
N LEU A 23 0.98 3.67 13.68
CA LEU A 23 2.24 4.42 13.69
C LEU A 23 2.92 4.42 15.07
N SER A 24 2.39 3.68 16.05
CA SER A 24 2.99 3.56 17.36
C SER A 24 4.02 2.41 17.43
N ASN A 25 4.84 2.42 18.48
CA ASN A 25 5.79 1.34 18.76
C ASN A 25 5.13 0.02 19.24
N ARG A 26 3.80 -0.04 19.29
CA ARG A 26 3.03 -1.23 19.71
C ARG A 26 2.50 -2.03 18.51
N PHE A 27 2.50 -1.46 17.31
CA PHE A 27 2.07 -2.19 16.12
C PHE A 27 3.17 -3.15 15.67
N PRO A 28 2.88 -4.45 15.56
CA PRO A 28 3.90 -5.44 15.22
C PRO A 28 4.32 -5.28 13.75
N LEU A 29 5.60 -5.15 13.51
CA LEU A 29 6.21 -5.09 12.19
C LEU A 29 7.29 -6.16 12.09
N PHE A 30 7.40 -6.80 10.92
CA PHE A 30 8.33 -7.87 10.65
C PHE A 30 9.34 -7.43 9.59
N LEU A 31 10.62 -7.68 9.83
CA LEU A 31 11.69 -7.35 8.91
C LEU A 31 11.66 -8.27 7.69
N ASN A 32 11.61 -7.67 6.53
CA ASN A 32 11.84 -8.33 5.25
C ASN A 32 13.20 -7.85 4.71
N LYS A 33 14.05 -8.79 4.34
CA LYS A 33 15.44 -8.49 3.96
C LYS A 33 15.63 -8.14 2.49
N ASP A 34 14.61 -8.38 1.67
CA ASP A 34 14.70 -8.22 0.24
C ASP A 34 13.30 -8.09 -0.37
N ASP A 35 13.04 -7.04 -1.12
CA ASP A 35 11.75 -6.74 -1.73
C ASP A 35 11.48 -7.56 -3.01
N VAL A 36 12.51 -8.16 -3.60
CA VAL A 36 12.42 -8.97 -4.83
C VAL A 36 12.87 -10.42 -4.67
N GLY A 37 13.33 -10.83 -3.49
CA GLY A 37 13.77 -12.20 -3.22
C GLY A 37 15.14 -12.58 -3.81
N LEU A 38 15.92 -11.60 -4.26
CA LEU A 38 17.23 -11.80 -4.90
C LEU A 38 18.42 -11.33 -4.04
N GLY A 39 18.16 -10.80 -2.84
CA GLY A 39 19.18 -10.26 -1.94
C GLY A 39 19.80 -8.93 -2.38
N THR A 40 19.21 -8.27 -3.37
CA THR A 40 19.67 -7.01 -3.96
C THR A 40 18.78 -5.83 -3.65
N GLY A 41 17.56 -6.08 -3.19
CA GLY A 41 16.57 -5.06 -2.85
C GLY A 41 16.82 -4.38 -1.50
N ASN A 42 16.04 -3.34 -1.23
CA ASN A 42 16.02 -2.69 0.07
C ASN A 42 15.31 -3.56 1.10
N SER A 43 15.72 -3.41 2.35
CA SER A 43 14.97 -3.99 3.47
C SER A 43 13.77 -3.12 3.81
N TRP A 44 12.67 -3.73 4.24
CA TRP A 44 11.50 -3.00 4.74
C TRP A 44 10.86 -3.74 5.90
N LEU A 45 10.03 -3.01 6.66
CA LEU A 45 9.18 -3.62 7.69
C LEU A 45 7.77 -3.78 7.16
N SER A 46 7.13 -4.91 7.42
CA SER A 46 5.73 -5.13 7.03
C SER A 46 4.90 -5.84 8.07
N HIS A 47 3.58 -5.66 7.96
CA HIS A 47 2.59 -6.47 8.66
C HIS A 47 1.54 -6.93 7.65
N THR A 48 1.48 -8.22 7.40
CA THR A 48 0.48 -8.82 6.50
C THR A 48 -0.82 -9.04 7.24
N ILE A 49 -1.90 -8.41 6.79
CA ILE A 49 -3.26 -8.57 7.31
C ILE A 49 -3.98 -9.70 6.56
N VAL A 50 -3.84 -9.71 5.24
CA VAL A 50 -4.35 -10.74 4.34
C VAL A 50 -3.24 -11.12 3.36
N GLU A 51 -2.84 -12.38 3.39
CA GLU A 51 -1.83 -12.90 2.48
C GLU A 51 -2.28 -12.83 1.01
N ARG A 52 -1.31 -12.76 0.10
CA ARG A 52 -1.59 -12.83 -1.34
C ARG A 52 -2.38 -14.11 -1.66
N LYS A 53 -3.38 -13.98 -2.54
CA LYS A 53 -4.24 -15.11 -2.91
C LYS A 53 -3.46 -16.31 -3.43
N GLU A 54 -2.37 -16.09 -4.15
CA GLU A 54 -1.56 -17.14 -4.78
C GLU A 54 -0.81 -18.03 -3.79
N ILE A 55 -0.57 -17.54 -2.56
CA ILE A 55 0.15 -18.27 -1.51
C ILE A 55 -0.71 -18.56 -0.27
N ARG A 56 -1.94 -18.07 -0.24
CA ARG A 56 -2.85 -18.24 0.90
C ARG A 56 -3.26 -19.71 1.02
N VAL A 57 -2.87 -20.36 2.13
CA VAL A 57 -3.17 -21.77 2.40
C VAL A 57 -4.64 -21.99 2.79
N ASN A 58 -5.25 -21.01 3.46
CA ASN A 58 -6.66 -21.06 3.83
C ASN A 58 -7.29 -19.67 3.77
N ASN A 59 -8.61 -19.62 3.63
CA ASN A 59 -9.35 -18.35 3.50
C ASN A 59 -9.71 -17.71 4.85
N LYS A 60 -9.32 -18.31 5.99
CA LYS A 60 -9.64 -17.77 7.30
C LYS A 60 -8.66 -16.65 7.65
N ILE A 61 -9.17 -15.45 7.76
CA ILE A 61 -8.41 -14.29 8.20
C ILE A 61 -8.47 -14.25 9.72
N THR A 62 -7.33 -14.44 10.37
CA THR A 62 -7.20 -14.48 11.83
C THR A 62 -6.43 -13.30 12.41
N ASN A 63 -6.08 -12.32 11.59
CA ASN A 63 -5.31 -11.16 12.03
C ASN A 63 -6.17 -10.25 12.93
N PRO A 64 -5.72 -9.88 14.13
CA PRO A 64 -6.51 -9.09 15.09
C PRO A 64 -6.81 -7.67 14.61
N TYR A 65 -6.11 -7.17 13.61
CA TYR A 65 -6.32 -5.84 13.04
C TYR A 65 -7.22 -5.85 11.80
N SER A 66 -7.69 -7.01 11.34
CA SER A 66 -8.42 -7.16 10.07
C SER A 66 -9.64 -6.25 9.97
N ASP A 67 -10.47 -6.18 11.01
CA ASP A 67 -11.69 -5.37 11.01
C ASP A 67 -11.40 -3.89 10.78
N PHE A 68 -10.32 -3.38 11.39
CA PHE A 68 -9.90 -2.01 11.17
C PHE A 68 -9.49 -1.76 9.71
N PHE A 69 -8.62 -2.60 9.16
CA PHE A 69 -8.18 -2.45 7.78
C PHE A 69 -9.30 -2.64 6.78
N PHE A 70 -10.21 -3.57 7.01
CA PHE A 70 -11.39 -3.74 6.16
C PHE A 70 -12.31 -2.52 6.22
N SER A 71 -12.46 -1.88 7.39
CA SER A 71 -13.24 -0.65 7.50
C SER A 71 -12.68 0.49 6.66
N MET A 72 -11.37 0.62 6.50
CA MET A 72 -10.75 1.64 5.64
C MET A 72 -11.04 1.38 4.16
N LEU A 73 -10.87 0.13 3.70
CA LEU A 73 -11.22 -0.27 2.34
C LEU A 73 -12.70 0.00 2.06
N THR A 74 -13.58 -0.42 2.97
CA THR A 74 -15.03 -0.19 2.86
C THR A 74 -15.38 1.30 2.80
N SER A 75 -14.72 2.15 3.60
CA SER A 75 -14.94 3.60 3.57
C SER A 75 -14.60 4.18 2.19
N PHE A 76 -13.47 3.78 1.61
CA PHE A 76 -13.07 4.21 0.27
C PHE A 76 -14.03 3.68 -0.81
N ALA A 77 -14.32 2.38 -0.78
CA ALA A 77 -15.18 1.73 -1.77
C ALA A 77 -16.60 2.33 -1.77
N LYS A 78 -17.21 2.53 -0.61
CA LYS A 78 -18.54 3.15 -0.51
C LYS A 78 -18.57 4.57 -1.04
N LYS A 79 -17.57 5.40 -0.69
CA LYS A 79 -17.50 6.79 -1.14
C LYS A 79 -17.40 6.91 -2.66
N HIS A 80 -16.73 5.97 -3.31
CA HIS A 80 -16.45 5.99 -4.74
C HIS A 80 -17.30 5.00 -5.56
N ASN A 81 -18.33 4.40 -4.95
CA ASN A 81 -19.21 3.44 -5.61
C ASN A 81 -18.43 2.27 -6.26
N ILE A 82 -17.35 1.83 -5.61
CA ILE A 82 -16.60 0.65 -6.04
C ILE A 82 -17.37 -0.57 -5.56
N PRO A 83 -17.75 -1.50 -6.45
CA PRO A 83 -18.45 -2.71 -6.06
C PRO A 83 -17.68 -3.52 -5.03
N ASP A 84 -18.40 -4.17 -4.12
CA ASP A 84 -17.80 -5.17 -3.24
C ASP A 84 -17.21 -6.30 -4.08
N GLY A 85 -16.01 -6.68 -3.72
CA GLY A 85 -15.25 -7.67 -4.46
C GLY A 85 -14.35 -8.51 -3.56
N GLU A 86 -13.66 -9.45 -4.17
CA GLU A 86 -12.72 -10.32 -3.46
C GLU A 86 -11.47 -9.55 -3.06
N LEU A 87 -11.17 -9.50 -1.75
CA LEU A 87 -9.90 -8.99 -1.25
C LEU A 87 -8.80 -10.03 -1.50
N LEU A 88 -7.81 -9.66 -2.30
CA LEU A 88 -6.71 -10.51 -2.73
C LEU A 88 -5.51 -10.41 -1.79
N ARG A 89 -5.23 -9.21 -1.27
CA ARG A 89 -4.13 -8.91 -0.35
C ARG A 89 -4.45 -7.66 0.48
N CYS A 90 -3.96 -7.65 1.71
CA CYS A 90 -3.87 -6.43 2.53
C CYS A 90 -2.58 -6.48 3.35
N CYS A 91 -1.73 -5.46 3.25
CA CYS A 91 -0.52 -5.35 4.05
C CYS A 91 -0.16 -3.90 4.36
N VAL A 92 0.49 -3.71 5.49
CA VAL A 92 1.15 -2.45 5.87
C VAL A 92 2.63 -2.59 5.57
N ASN A 93 3.21 -1.59 4.89
CA ASN A 93 4.62 -1.54 4.58
C ASN A 93 5.23 -0.24 5.08
N PHE A 94 6.39 -0.36 5.73
CA PHE A 94 7.26 0.75 6.15
C PHE A 94 8.55 0.64 5.36
N ASN A 95 8.79 1.62 4.51
CA ASN A 95 9.98 1.70 3.67
C ASN A 95 10.91 2.80 4.20
N PHE A 96 12.19 2.53 4.19
CA PHE A 96 13.25 3.41 4.66
C PHE A 96 14.25 3.66 3.52
N ASN A 97 15.09 4.69 3.65
CA ASN A 97 16.25 4.80 2.79
C ASN A 97 17.26 3.69 3.15
N ASP A 98 17.69 2.94 2.17
CA ASP A 98 18.70 1.88 2.33
C ASP A 98 19.66 1.93 1.12
N LYS A 99 19.59 0.99 0.18
CA LYS A 99 20.56 0.82 -0.92
C LYS A 99 20.10 1.47 -2.22
N ASN A 100 18.85 1.32 -2.56
CA ASN A 100 18.28 1.75 -3.83
C ASN A 100 17.45 3.02 -3.67
N ILE A 101 17.44 3.84 -4.72
CA ILE A 101 16.66 5.09 -4.76
C ILE A 101 15.17 4.78 -4.96
N LYS A 102 14.85 3.70 -5.70
CA LYS A 102 13.47 3.28 -6.01
C LYS A 102 13.33 1.77 -5.97
N SER A 103 12.09 1.30 -5.77
CA SER A 103 11.75 -0.12 -5.90
C SER A 103 11.76 -0.57 -7.35
N ASP A 104 11.81 -1.87 -7.57
CA ASP A 104 11.64 -2.44 -8.90
C ASP A 104 10.24 -2.14 -9.46
N ILE A 105 10.17 -2.05 -10.80
CA ILE A 105 8.89 -1.93 -11.51
C ILE A 105 8.18 -3.28 -11.45
N HIS A 106 6.98 -3.30 -10.88
CA HIS A 106 6.20 -4.53 -10.72
C HIS A 106 4.71 -4.31 -10.93
N ILE A 107 3.99 -5.41 -11.06
CA ILE A 107 2.54 -5.51 -10.98
C ILE A 107 2.25 -6.51 -9.86
N ASP A 108 1.32 -6.20 -8.96
CA ASP A 108 1.09 -7.03 -7.75
C ASP A 108 0.61 -8.45 -8.06
N HIS A 109 -0.21 -8.64 -9.09
CA HIS A 109 -0.74 -9.95 -9.52
C HIS A 109 -0.70 -10.09 -11.04
N LYS A 110 -0.61 -11.32 -11.52
CA LYS A 110 -0.61 -11.65 -12.97
C LYS A 110 -1.99 -11.58 -13.63
N PHE A 111 -3.03 -11.35 -12.85
CA PHE A 111 -4.43 -11.23 -13.31
C PHE A 111 -5.00 -9.85 -13.00
N SER A 112 -6.09 -9.48 -13.64
CA SER A 112 -6.73 -8.16 -13.46
C SER A 112 -7.18 -7.95 -12.02
N HIS A 113 -6.82 -6.80 -11.47
CA HIS A 113 -7.19 -6.36 -10.12
C HIS A 113 -7.16 -4.84 -10.03
N LYS A 114 -7.76 -4.31 -8.97
CA LYS A 114 -7.57 -2.93 -8.53
C LYS A 114 -6.60 -2.92 -7.35
N GLN A 115 -5.87 -1.83 -7.22
CA GLN A 115 -4.98 -1.57 -6.10
C GLN A 115 -5.39 -0.28 -5.42
N LEU A 116 -5.51 -0.31 -4.09
CA LEU A 116 -5.66 0.89 -3.26
C LEU A 116 -4.43 1.01 -2.37
N ILE A 117 -3.74 2.14 -2.48
CA ILE A 117 -2.66 2.54 -1.57
C ILE A 117 -3.19 3.64 -0.66
N ILE A 118 -3.09 3.45 0.66
CA ILE A 118 -3.40 4.47 1.65
C ILE A 118 -2.09 4.90 2.32
N TYR A 119 -1.73 6.18 2.20
CA TYR A 119 -0.56 6.73 2.88
C TYR A 119 -0.88 6.96 4.36
N LEU A 120 -0.17 6.28 5.24
CA LEU A 120 -0.46 6.26 6.67
C LEU A 120 0.23 7.42 7.42
N ASN A 121 1.40 7.84 6.96
CA ASN A 121 2.13 8.97 7.53
C ASN A 121 2.32 10.10 6.52
N GLN A 122 2.66 11.29 7.05
CA GLN A 122 3.25 12.35 6.25
C GLN A 122 4.76 12.08 6.17
N PRO A 123 5.32 11.72 5.00
CA PRO A 123 6.76 11.55 4.87
C PRO A 123 7.48 12.89 5.14
N GLN A 124 8.71 12.80 5.65
CA GLN A 124 9.55 13.98 5.88
C GLN A 124 10.02 14.61 4.57
N ASP A 125 10.12 13.81 3.51
CA ASP A 125 10.39 14.32 2.17
C ASP A 125 9.26 13.96 1.19
N THR A 126 9.09 14.81 0.17
CA THR A 126 8.09 14.62 -0.89
C THR A 126 8.58 13.76 -2.05
N ASN A 127 9.82 13.27 -2.00
CA ASN A 127 10.44 12.50 -3.09
C ASN A 127 9.99 11.04 -3.12
N SER A 128 9.48 10.52 -1.99
CA SER A 128 9.01 9.13 -1.88
C SER A 128 7.69 8.86 -2.64
N LYS A 129 7.61 9.38 -3.88
CA LYS A 129 6.44 9.27 -4.77
C LYS A 129 6.16 7.81 -5.14
N THR A 130 4.88 7.53 -5.42
CA THR A 130 4.48 6.35 -6.19
C THR A 130 4.33 6.77 -7.66
N VAL A 131 4.89 5.98 -8.57
CA VAL A 131 4.83 6.22 -10.01
C VAL A 131 4.07 5.09 -10.68
N ILE A 132 3.04 5.44 -11.43
CA ILE A 132 2.25 4.51 -12.25
C ILE A 132 2.72 4.65 -13.70
N LEU A 133 3.03 3.53 -14.32
CA LEU A 133 3.51 3.46 -15.69
C LEU A 133 2.44 2.86 -16.62
N ASP A 134 2.60 3.09 -17.89
CA ASP A 134 1.85 2.33 -18.88
C ASP A 134 2.42 0.91 -19.06
N ASP A 135 1.77 0.08 -19.84
CA ASP A 135 2.12 -1.33 -20.02
C ASP A 135 3.50 -1.52 -20.69
N ASP A 136 4.03 -0.49 -21.34
CA ASP A 136 5.41 -0.42 -21.87
C ASP A 136 6.46 -0.34 -20.75
N LYS A 137 6.07 -0.05 -19.49
CA LYS A 137 6.93 0.16 -18.32
C LYS A 137 7.89 1.35 -18.44
N GLU A 138 7.69 2.23 -19.36
CA GLU A 138 8.52 3.41 -19.63
C GLU A 138 7.70 4.70 -19.53
N THR A 139 6.50 4.72 -20.11
CA THR A 139 5.64 5.90 -20.13
C THR A 139 5.03 6.15 -18.77
N ILE A 140 5.32 7.30 -18.16
CA ILE A 140 4.74 7.70 -16.87
C ILE A 140 3.32 8.19 -17.10
N LEU A 141 2.35 7.48 -16.51
CA LEU A 141 0.95 7.88 -16.51
C LEU A 141 0.62 8.83 -15.35
N LYS A 142 1.23 8.59 -14.18
CA LYS A 142 0.98 9.39 -12.98
C LYS A 142 2.13 9.33 -12.00
N GLU A 143 2.48 10.47 -11.43
CA GLU A 143 3.30 10.59 -10.22
C GLU A 143 2.43 11.03 -9.06
N ILE A 144 2.53 10.34 -7.93
CA ILE A 144 1.71 10.55 -6.75
C ILE A 144 2.62 10.96 -5.60
N VAL A 145 2.49 12.21 -5.17
CA VAL A 145 3.16 12.69 -3.96
C VAL A 145 2.46 12.11 -2.74
N PRO A 146 3.17 11.43 -1.83
CA PRO A 146 2.59 10.91 -0.61
C PRO A 146 2.10 12.03 0.30
N GLU A 147 0.92 11.83 0.87
CA GLU A 147 0.30 12.74 1.82
C GLU A 147 -0.49 11.90 2.83
N GLN A 148 -0.36 12.20 4.12
CA GLN A 148 -1.02 11.41 5.14
C GLN A 148 -2.54 11.34 4.91
N PHE A 149 -3.10 10.14 5.06
CA PHE A 149 -4.52 9.79 4.86
C PHE A 149 -5.03 9.83 3.42
N LYS A 150 -4.18 10.14 2.46
CA LYS A 150 -4.53 10.04 1.04
C LYS A 150 -4.67 8.57 0.64
N GLY A 151 -5.79 8.24 -0.01
CA GLY A 151 -6.03 6.98 -0.72
C GLY A 151 -5.89 7.17 -2.22
N VAL A 152 -5.21 6.25 -2.87
CA VAL A 152 -5.06 6.23 -4.33
C VAL A 152 -5.42 4.85 -4.85
N CYS A 153 -6.46 4.79 -5.69
CA CYS A 153 -6.91 3.55 -6.31
C CYS A 153 -6.67 3.59 -7.82
N PHE A 154 -6.10 2.52 -8.35
CA PHE A 154 -5.83 2.36 -9.79
C PHE A 154 -5.93 0.89 -10.22
N GLU A 155 -6.02 0.69 -11.53
CA GLU A 155 -6.03 -0.64 -12.13
C GLU A 155 -4.64 -1.28 -12.12
N ASN A 156 -4.61 -2.54 -12.50
CA ASN A 156 -3.48 -3.42 -12.74
C ASN A 156 -2.43 -2.80 -13.71
N LYS A 157 -1.70 -1.80 -13.26
CA LYS A 157 -0.65 -1.13 -14.03
C LYS A 157 0.73 -1.35 -13.40
N PRO A 158 1.79 -1.42 -14.21
CA PRO A 158 3.15 -1.39 -13.71
C PRO A 158 3.38 -0.15 -12.85
N HIS A 159 4.02 -0.32 -11.72
CA HIS A 159 4.29 0.80 -10.82
C HIS A 159 5.56 0.53 -10.00
N TYR A 160 6.09 1.62 -9.43
CA TYR A 160 7.18 1.59 -8.47
C TYR A 160 7.02 2.76 -7.48
N HIS A 161 7.82 2.78 -6.45
CA HIS A 161 7.92 3.94 -5.57
C HIS A 161 9.37 4.32 -5.36
N TYR A 162 9.60 5.61 -5.11
CA TYR A 162 10.86 6.09 -4.60
C TYR A 162 10.94 5.85 -3.08
N TYR A 163 12.10 5.44 -2.60
CA TYR A 163 12.37 5.37 -1.17
C TYR A 163 12.55 6.78 -0.61
N PRO A 164 12.16 7.04 0.65
CA PRO A 164 12.39 8.33 1.28
C PRO A 164 13.89 8.55 1.48
N THR A 165 14.34 9.80 1.31
CA THR A 165 15.73 10.19 1.59
C THR A 165 15.97 10.39 3.08
N SER A 166 14.91 10.60 3.85
CA SER A 166 14.94 10.70 5.31
C SER A 166 13.66 10.17 5.93
N GLY A 167 13.75 9.66 7.16
CA GLY A 167 12.61 9.09 7.87
C GLY A 167 12.08 7.82 7.24
N TYR A 168 10.77 7.71 7.11
CA TYR A 168 10.10 6.53 6.55
C TYR A 168 8.84 6.89 5.77
N ARG A 169 8.46 6.00 4.88
CA ARG A 169 7.19 6.00 4.15
C ARG A 169 6.37 4.80 4.60
N ALA A 170 5.22 5.05 5.23
CA ALA A 170 4.29 4.02 5.66
C ALA A 170 3.04 4.01 4.78
N VAL A 171 2.68 2.86 4.25
CA VAL A 171 1.48 2.66 3.42
C VAL A 171 0.72 1.41 3.82
N CYS A 172 -0.59 1.44 3.64
CA CYS A 172 -1.41 0.24 3.58
C CYS A 172 -1.76 -0.03 2.12
N VAL A 173 -1.48 -1.25 1.65
CA VAL A 173 -1.74 -1.69 0.27
C VAL A 173 -2.83 -2.73 0.28
N TYR A 174 -3.87 -2.49 -0.50
CA TYR A 174 -4.93 -3.46 -0.80
C TYR A 174 -4.89 -3.80 -2.28
N THR A 175 -5.08 -5.07 -2.59
CA THR A 175 -5.43 -5.51 -3.93
C THR A 175 -6.75 -6.27 -3.88
N PHE A 176 -7.65 -6.02 -4.84
CA PHE A 176 -9.01 -6.58 -4.85
C PHE A 176 -9.59 -6.61 -6.27
N ARG A 177 -10.66 -7.37 -6.47
CA ARG A 177 -11.36 -7.49 -7.76
C ARG A 177 -12.85 -7.74 -7.59
#